data_83055d3f356f5bd5f25077794bf2ed14
#
_entry.id   83055d3f356f5bd5f25077794bf2ed14
#
_cell.length_a   1.000
_cell.length_b   1.000
_cell.length_c   1.000
_cell.angle_alpha   90.00
_cell.angle_beta   90.00
_cell.angle_gamma   90.00
#
_symmetry.space_group_name_H-M   'P 1'
#
loop_
_entity.id
_entity.type
_entity.pdbx_description
1 polymer ?
#
loop_
_entity_poly.entity_id
_entity_poly.type
_entity_poly.pdbx_seq_one_letter_code
_entity_poly.pdbx_strand_id
1 'polypeptide(L)'
;MQGADAPIGPFLYTSAPQYDPSAELKGLNRFPKGAAIILVSASGKQRLAPELYASADPAVSYDGTQVLFAGKAAADSPWQIWEAPAAGGTPRQLVHCQTDCTHPLYIPDGRIAYTRASSAGSDIEIVDAKGGAPQRLTFAPGRYVTQDVLRDGRILMENGGELYTVYPDGTGVESLRCDHGPHRTGARQVASGDVIFSVGGRLARFTPALASQTDVAQPQGEPAGPIAEISQDRWLVALRKANRPFGLYSWTREGSRLDPVEIPAGANAIQPALLRPRSRAKQFPSGLVESRTNGNLLCLDARATKDQPITEAVTAVQVYTRDAAGAAVLLGRQDVAGDGSFYVQVPADKPLRIELLNAAGHTVRAERAWFWMRPSEQRICVGCHTGPERSPENKVPEVLLRSIVPEKLLGATK
;
A
#
# COMPACT_ATOMS: atom_id res chain seq x y z
N MET A 1 29.87 14.33 -3.37
CA MET A 1 30.22 13.49 -2.21
C MET A 1 29.68 14.16 -0.94
N GLN A 2 28.48 13.84 -0.48
CA GLN A 2 28.04 14.17 0.89
C GLN A 2 28.41 12.97 1.74
N GLY A 3 29.43 13.13 2.58
CA GLY A 3 30.07 12.05 3.30
C GLY A 3 29.18 11.30 4.27
N ALA A 4 29.60 10.09 4.60
CA ALA A 4 29.00 9.15 5.54
C ALA A 4 28.73 9.72 6.96
N ASP A 5 29.17 10.91 7.27
CA ASP A 5 29.13 11.57 8.59
C ASP A 5 28.16 12.74 8.72
N ALA A 6 27.30 12.99 7.71
CA ALA A 6 26.27 14.03 7.85
C ALA A 6 25.32 13.69 9.02
N PRO A 7 24.95 14.66 9.89
CA PRO A 7 24.02 14.43 11.00
C PRO A 7 22.67 13.94 10.47
N ILE A 8 22.00 13.06 11.22
CA ILE A 8 20.67 12.51 10.85
C ILE A 8 19.63 13.63 10.79
N GLY A 9 19.83 14.71 11.55
CA GLY A 9 18.81 15.73 11.75
C GLY A 9 17.71 15.27 12.72
N PRO A 10 16.68 16.09 12.95
CA PRO A 10 15.57 15.70 13.81
C PRO A 10 14.75 14.58 13.16
N PHE A 11 14.26 13.66 14.01
CA PHE A 11 13.46 12.53 13.57
C PHE A 11 12.45 12.11 14.63
N LEU A 12 11.49 11.32 14.22
CA LEU A 12 10.47 10.71 15.05
C LEU A 12 10.64 9.19 15.04
N TYR A 13 10.21 8.55 16.11
CA TYR A 13 10.05 7.09 16.13
C TYR A 13 8.93 6.70 17.09
N THR A 14 8.37 5.51 16.91
CA THR A 14 7.44 4.92 17.87
C THR A 14 8.21 4.10 18.90
N SER A 15 8.06 4.46 20.19
CA SER A 15 8.54 3.70 21.33
C SER A 15 7.42 2.84 21.88
N ALA A 16 7.59 1.52 21.95
CA ALA A 16 6.58 0.59 22.45
C ALA A 16 7.16 -0.44 23.43
N PRO A 17 6.59 -0.60 24.64
CA PRO A 17 7.05 -1.62 25.58
C PRO A 17 6.95 -3.03 25.01
N GLN A 18 5.95 -3.30 24.18
CA GLN A 18 5.75 -4.56 23.50
C GLN A 18 5.37 -4.32 22.03
N TYR A 19 6.00 -5.06 21.12
CA TYR A 19 5.76 -4.98 19.68
C TYR A 19 5.97 -6.33 19.01
N ASP A 20 4.99 -6.76 18.19
CA ASP A 20 5.11 -7.91 17.29
C ASP A 20 4.95 -7.42 15.85
N PRO A 21 6.01 -7.48 15.00
CA PRO A 21 5.94 -7.05 13.60
C PRO A 21 4.95 -7.86 12.76
N SER A 22 4.56 -9.07 13.19
CA SER A 22 3.59 -9.92 12.49
C SER A 22 2.15 -9.74 12.98
N ALA A 23 1.92 -8.97 14.03
CA ALA A 23 0.59 -8.83 14.64
C ALA A 23 -0.46 -8.32 13.66
N GLU A 24 -0.11 -7.33 12.85
CA GLU A 24 -1.02 -6.72 11.87
C GLU A 24 -1.49 -7.70 10.80
N LEU A 25 -0.58 -8.51 10.26
CA LEU A 25 -0.92 -9.57 9.29
C LEU A 25 -1.93 -10.58 9.87
N LYS A 26 -1.87 -10.80 11.19
CA LYS A 26 -2.78 -11.68 11.93
C LYS A 26 -4.05 -10.99 12.42
N GLY A 27 -4.20 -9.68 12.18
CA GLY A 27 -5.31 -8.89 12.73
C GLY A 27 -5.26 -8.69 14.24
N LEU A 28 -4.07 -8.76 14.83
CA LEU A 28 -3.84 -8.58 16.25
C LEU A 28 -3.37 -7.15 16.55
N ASN A 29 -3.50 -6.74 17.82
CA ASN A 29 -3.01 -5.44 18.27
C ASN A 29 -1.48 -5.40 18.24
N ARG A 30 -0.90 -4.48 17.50
CA ARG A 30 0.56 -4.26 17.39
C ARG A 30 1.17 -3.74 18.69
N PHE A 31 0.40 -3.00 19.50
CA PHE A 31 0.85 -2.29 20.69
C PHE A 31 -0.02 -2.62 21.92
N PRO A 32 -0.01 -3.85 22.41
CA PRO A 32 -0.93 -4.28 23.47
C PRO A 32 -0.69 -3.57 24.82
N LYS A 33 0.49 -2.98 25.02
CA LYS A 33 0.85 -2.16 26.19
C LYS A 33 0.99 -0.67 25.88
N GLY A 34 0.33 -0.20 24.81
CA GLY A 34 0.46 1.16 24.33
C GLY A 34 1.77 1.42 23.58
N ALA A 35 1.91 2.65 23.09
CA ALA A 35 3.08 3.17 22.38
C ALA A 35 3.15 4.69 22.55
N ALA A 36 4.30 5.29 22.26
CA ALA A 36 4.46 6.73 22.24
C ALA A 36 5.37 7.16 21.10
N ILE A 37 4.97 8.19 20.35
CA ILE A 37 5.86 8.84 19.38
C ILE A 37 6.83 9.73 20.13
N ILE A 38 8.11 9.51 19.90
CA ILE A 38 9.22 10.27 20.46
C ILE A 38 9.82 11.15 19.36
N LEU A 39 9.87 12.44 19.60
CA LEU A 39 10.62 13.40 18.80
C LEU A 39 12.04 13.49 19.35
N VAL A 40 13.02 13.30 18.49
CA VAL A 40 14.45 13.52 18.79
C VAL A 40 14.93 14.72 17.99
N SER A 41 15.47 15.72 18.70
CA SER A 41 15.99 16.94 18.09
C SER A 41 17.26 17.42 18.83
N ALA A 42 17.84 18.53 18.43
CA ALA A 42 18.98 19.12 19.11
C ALA A 42 18.67 19.53 20.57
N SER A 43 17.39 19.82 20.89
CA SER A 43 16.93 20.13 22.26
C SER A 43 16.72 18.89 23.15
N GLY A 44 16.89 17.69 22.60
CA GLY A 44 16.71 16.42 23.32
C GLY A 44 15.54 15.59 22.81
N LYS A 45 14.99 14.75 23.70
CA LYS A 45 13.89 13.83 23.41
C LYS A 45 12.62 14.25 24.14
N GLN A 46 11.49 14.23 23.42
CA GLN A 46 10.19 14.51 24.03
C GLN A 46 9.09 13.66 23.37
N ARG A 47 8.01 13.39 24.11
CA ARG A 47 6.80 12.78 23.50
C ARG A 47 6.11 13.84 22.64
N LEU A 48 5.71 13.44 21.43
CA LEU A 48 5.00 14.34 20.50
C LEU A 48 3.60 14.71 21.02
N ALA A 49 2.90 13.75 21.65
CA ALA A 49 1.54 13.91 22.17
C ALA A 49 1.45 13.30 23.58
N PRO A 50 1.99 14.00 24.61
CA PRO A 50 2.08 13.45 25.97
C PRO A 50 0.72 13.24 26.65
N GLU A 51 -0.33 13.96 26.23
CA GLU A 51 -1.69 13.89 26.74
C GLU A 51 -2.47 12.67 26.26
N LEU A 52 -2.02 11.99 25.18
CA LEU A 52 -2.65 10.78 24.70
C LEU A 52 -2.14 9.55 25.44
N TYR A 53 -3.04 8.59 25.67
CA TYR A 53 -2.69 7.28 26.21
C TYR A 53 -1.65 6.56 25.35
N ALA A 54 -1.87 6.54 24.00
CA ALA A 54 -0.92 5.96 23.06
C ALA A 54 -0.87 6.75 21.75
N SER A 55 0.32 6.72 21.09
CA SER A 55 0.54 7.27 19.75
C SER A 55 1.53 6.43 18.96
N ALA A 56 1.28 6.23 17.64
CA ALA A 56 2.08 5.42 16.72
C ALA A 56 1.89 5.88 15.27
N ASP A 57 2.61 5.27 14.33
CA ASP A 57 2.51 5.48 12.88
C ASP A 57 2.77 6.94 12.45
N PRO A 58 3.91 7.54 12.82
CA PRO A 58 4.20 8.93 12.45
C PRO A 58 4.40 9.09 10.94
N ALA A 59 3.71 10.06 10.35
CA ALA A 59 3.86 10.49 8.96
C ALA A 59 4.09 12.01 8.91
N VAL A 60 5.24 12.42 8.39
CA VAL A 60 5.64 13.83 8.32
C VAL A 60 5.05 14.47 7.06
N SER A 61 4.54 15.70 7.18
CA SER A 61 4.03 16.50 6.05
C SER A 61 5.12 16.79 5.01
N TYR A 62 4.72 17.17 3.79
CA TYR A 62 5.67 17.44 2.72
C TYR A 62 6.61 18.63 3.01
N ASP A 63 6.14 19.62 3.77
CA ASP A 63 6.93 20.77 4.20
C ASP A 63 7.72 20.53 5.52
N GLY A 64 7.49 19.37 6.15
CA GLY A 64 8.16 19.01 7.41
C GLY A 64 7.62 19.70 8.65
N THR A 65 6.48 20.42 8.58
CA THR A 65 5.95 21.25 9.68
C THR A 65 4.88 20.57 10.53
N GLN A 66 4.25 19.51 10.03
CA GLN A 66 3.20 18.77 10.69
C GLN A 66 3.49 17.26 10.71
N VAL A 67 2.91 16.57 11.67
CA VAL A 67 3.00 15.12 11.82
C VAL A 67 1.59 14.55 11.98
N LEU A 68 1.18 13.71 11.03
CA LEU A 68 0.02 12.81 11.21
C LEU A 68 0.43 11.59 12.01
N PHE A 69 -0.49 11.07 12.80
CA PHE A 69 -0.25 9.84 13.56
C PHE A 69 -1.56 9.18 14.00
N ALA A 70 -1.48 7.90 14.33
CA ALA A 70 -2.54 7.20 15.04
C ALA A 70 -2.40 7.45 16.54
N GLY A 71 -3.48 7.80 17.23
CA GLY A 71 -3.47 8.07 18.66
C GLY A 71 -4.72 7.54 19.38
N LYS A 72 -4.56 7.16 20.66
CA LYS A 72 -5.65 6.76 21.55
C LYS A 72 -5.75 7.74 22.71
N ALA A 73 -6.95 8.22 22.98
CA ALA A 73 -7.20 9.09 24.14
C ALA A 73 -7.20 8.30 25.46
N ALA A 74 -7.71 7.06 25.48
CA ALA A 74 -7.74 6.15 26.62
C ALA A 74 -7.36 4.72 26.19
N ALA A 75 -7.08 3.84 27.14
CA ALA A 75 -6.64 2.47 26.88
C ALA A 75 -7.64 1.65 26.05
N ASP A 76 -8.92 1.84 26.29
CA ASP A 76 -10.05 1.13 25.68
C ASP A 76 -10.66 1.86 24.48
N SER A 77 -10.27 3.14 24.22
CA SER A 77 -10.74 3.87 23.05
C SER A 77 -10.12 3.31 21.75
N PRO A 78 -10.82 3.42 20.61
CA PRO A 78 -10.22 3.07 19.33
C PRO A 78 -9.09 4.03 18.95
N TRP A 79 -8.17 3.57 18.11
CA TRP A 79 -7.18 4.43 17.48
C TRP A 79 -7.87 5.44 16.55
N GLN A 80 -7.43 6.69 16.61
CA GLN A 80 -7.95 7.81 15.83
C GLN A 80 -6.81 8.46 15.05
N ILE A 81 -7.13 9.26 14.02
CA ILE A 81 -6.11 10.01 13.29
C ILE A 81 -6.00 11.42 13.88
N TRP A 82 -4.78 11.76 14.27
CA TRP A 82 -4.38 13.02 14.87
C TRP A 82 -3.32 13.72 14.04
N GLU A 83 -3.20 15.02 14.21
CA GLU A 83 -2.15 15.86 13.65
C GLU A 83 -1.57 16.75 14.74
N ALA A 84 -0.25 16.89 14.78
CA ALA A 84 0.43 17.81 15.68
C ALA A 84 1.49 18.62 14.93
N PRO A 85 1.80 19.87 15.39
CA PRO A 85 2.95 20.60 14.90
C PRO A 85 4.25 19.81 15.16
N ALA A 86 5.12 19.73 14.16
CA ALA A 86 6.41 19.05 14.26
C ALA A 86 7.36 19.65 15.31
N ALA A 87 7.20 20.95 15.60
CA ALA A 87 7.94 21.66 16.67
C ALA A 87 7.41 21.37 18.09
N GLY A 88 6.35 20.54 18.20
CA GLY A 88 5.59 20.35 19.42
C GLY A 88 4.41 21.31 19.53
N GLY A 89 3.41 20.95 20.32
CA GLY A 89 2.16 21.70 20.50
C GLY A 89 0.99 20.77 20.72
N THR A 90 -0.21 21.32 20.90
CA THR A 90 -1.43 20.57 21.14
C THR A 90 -1.86 19.84 19.85
N PRO A 91 -1.96 18.51 19.85
CA PRO A 91 -2.47 17.77 18.71
C PRO A 91 -3.98 18.00 18.53
N ARG A 92 -4.43 17.95 17.28
CA ARG A 92 -5.84 18.01 16.93
C ARG A 92 -6.28 16.68 16.33
N GLN A 93 -7.43 16.19 16.71
CA GLN A 93 -8.03 15.02 16.10
C GLN A 93 -8.62 15.41 14.73
N LEU A 94 -8.28 14.65 13.69
CA LEU A 94 -8.75 14.89 12.32
C LEU A 94 -9.92 13.99 11.94
N VAL A 95 -9.90 12.73 12.40
CA VAL A 95 -10.91 11.73 12.05
C VAL A 95 -11.47 11.11 13.33
N HIS A 96 -12.80 10.91 13.34
CA HIS A 96 -13.52 10.23 14.40
C HIS A 96 -14.01 8.88 13.89
N CYS A 97 -13.36 7.80 14.29
CA CYS A 97 -13.66 6.43 13.88
C CYS A 97 -14.40 5.67 15.00
N GLN A 98 -15.34 4.82 14.62
CA GLN A 98 -15.99 3.88 15.56
C GLN A 98 -15.10 2.65 15.83
N THR A 99 -14.15 2.35 14.94
CA THR A 99 -13.18 1.28 14.99
C THR A 99 -11.79 1.87 14.88
N ASP A 100 -10.74 1.06 14.98
CA ASP A 100 -9.36 1.54 14.85
C ASP A 100 -9.08 2.17 13.49
N CYS A 101 -8.58 3.41 13.50
CA CYS A 101 -8.01 4.12 12.36
C CYS A 101 -6.51 4.32 12.58
N THR A 102 -5.69 3.83 11.65
CA THR A 102 -4.22 3.73 11.79
C THR A 102 -3.51 4.08 10.48
N HIS A 103 -2.17 4.12 10.49
CA HIS A 103 -1.32 4.33 9.31
C HIS A 103 -1.70 5.53 8.44
N PRO A 104 -1.82 6.74 8.99
CA PRO A 104 -2.17 7.90 8.19
C PRO A 104 -1.04 8.31 7.24
N LEU A 105 -1.42 8.84 6.08
CA LEU A 105 -0.50 9.38 5.07
C LEU A 105 -1.02 10.72 4.55
N TYR A 106 -0.13 11.70 4.37
CA TYR A 106 -0.44 12.90 3.60
C TYR A 106 -0.44 12.59 2.11
N ILE A 107 -1.51 13.01 1.41
CA ILE A 107 -1.58 12.95 -0.04
C ILE A 107 -1.21 14.32 -0.63
N PRO A 108 -0.61 14.37 -1.84
CA PRO A 108 -0.14 15.62 -2.44
C PRO A 108 -1.20 16.69 -2.66
N ASP A 109 -2.47 16.30 -2.78
CA ASP A 109 -3.61 17.19 -3.03
C ASP A 109 -4.23 17.82 -1.77
N GLY A 110 -3.64 17.58 -0.59
CA GLY A 110 -4.10 18.12 0.69
C GLY A 110 -5.08 17.22 1.44
N ARG A 111 -5.36 16.04 0.91
CA ARG A 111 -6.12 14.98 1.62
C ARG A 111 -5.18 14.11 2.45
N ILE A 112 -5.77 13.29 3.28
CA ILE A 112 -5.07 12.22 4.03
C ILE A 112 -5.72 10.88 3.72
N ALA A 113 -4.91 9.83 3.61
CA ALA A 113 -5.38 8.45 3.56
C ALA A 113 -5.05 7.76 4.87
N TYR A 114 -5.85 6.79 5.26
CA TYR A 114 -5.62 6.00 6.46
C TYR A 114 -6.29 4.63 6.34
N THR A 115 -5.83 3.70 7.16
CA THR A 115 -6.40 2.37 7.31
C THR A 115 -7.50 2.41 8.35
N ARG A 116 -8.70 1.92 8.03
CA ARG A 116 -9.81 1.74 8.95
C ARG A 116 -10.13 0.28 9.15
N ALA A 117 -10.08 -0.19 10.40
CA ALA A 117 -10.44 -1.56 10.75
C ALA A 117 -11.95 -1.81 10.61
N SER A 118 -12.33 -3.01 10.22
CA SER A 118 -13.69 -3.52 10.19
C SER A 118 -13.76 -4.95 10.73
N SER A 119 -14.95 -5.48 10.95
CA SER A 119 -15.12 -6.89 11.38
C SER A 119 -14.64 -7.91 10.36
N ALA A 120 -14.55 -7.52 9.08
CA ALA A 120 -14.15 -8.41 7.97
C ALA A 120 -12.68 -8.21 7.54
N GLY A 121 -11.97 -7.23 8.11
CA GLY A 121 -10.60 -6.88 7.70
C GLY A 121 -10.29 -5.42 7.93
N SER A 122 -9.77 -4.73 6.91
CA SER A 122 -9.60 -3.28 6.92
C SER A 122 -9.74 -2.70 5.52
N ASP A 123 -10.21 -1.46 5.47
CA ASP A 123 -10.32 -0.66 4.26
C ASP A 123 -9.40 0.56 4.34
N ILE A 124 -9.09 1.15 3.20
CA ILE A 124 -8.47 2.47 3.14
C ILE A 124 -9.58 3.49 2.90
N GLU A 125 -9.56 4.53 3.71
CA GLU A 125 -10.39 5.73 3.55
C GLU A 125 -9.52 6.96 3.29
N ILE A 126 -10.12 7.95 2.66
CA ILE A 126 -9.50 9.21 2.34
C ILE A 126 -10.41 10.36 2.79
N VAL A 127 -9.82 11.43 3.31
CA VAL A 127 -10.55 12.60 3.79
C VAL A 127 -9.74 13.87 3.56
N ASP A 128 -10.40 15.02 3.40
CA ASP A 128 -9.71 16.31 3.36
C ASP A 128 -9.06 16.59 4.75
N ALA A 129 -7.81 17.05 4.76
CA ALA A 129 -7.10 17.38 6.01
C ALA A 129 -7.76 18.54 6.79
N LYS A 130 -8.63 19.32 6.15
CA LYS A 130 -9.46 20.35 6.79
C LYS A 130 -10.73 19.82 7.42
N GLY A 131 -11.05 18.53 7.22
CA GLY A 131 -12.25 17.86 7.67
C GLY A 131 -13.22 17.54 6.52
N GLY A 132 -14.25 16.78 6.82
CA GLY A 132 -15.25 16.34 5.85
C GLY A 132 -15.65 14.88 6.07
N ALA A 133 -16.54 14.38 5.21
CA ALA A 133 -16.94 12.98 5.25
C ALA A 133 -15.82 12.10 4.62
N PRO A 134 -15.36 11.06 5.30
CA PRO A 134 -14.43 10.11 4.70
C PRO A 134 -15.03 9.41 3.48
N GLN A 135 -14.21 9.18 2.48
CA GLN A 135 -14.55 8.42 1.28
C GLN A 135 -13.78 7.11 1.28
N ARG A 136 -14.46 6.02 0.99
CA ARG A 136 -13.84 4.71 0.84
C ARG A 136 -13.00 4.65 -0.43
N LEU A 137 -11.80 4.10 -0.34
CA LEU A 137 -10.87 3.95 -1.46
C LEU A 137 -10.77 2.51 -1.97
N THR A 138 -11.03 1.51 -1.13
CA THR A 138 -10.93 0.08 -1.44
C THR A 138 -12.31 -0.57 -1.51
N PHE A 139 -12.57 -1.40 -2.53
CA PHE A 139 -13.90 -1.96 -2.81
C PHE A 139 -13.91 -3.49 -2.94
N ALA A 140 -12.80 -4.15 -2.60
CA ALA A 140 -12.70 -5.60 -2.55
C ALA A 140 -12.43 -6.05 -1.11
N PRO A 141 -12.83 -7.28 -0.73
CA PRO A 141 -12.54 -7.79 0.59
C PRO A 141 -11.04 -7.97 0.79
N GLY A 142 -10.55 -7.64 1.98
CA GLY A 142 -9.14 -7.73 2.32
C GLY A 142 -8.80 -7.11 3.66
N ARG A 143 -7.52 -7.08 3.95
CA ARG A 143 -6.93 -6.35 5.06
C ARG A 143 -5.96 -5.33 4.50
N TYR A 144 -6.52 -4.23 3.99
CA TYR A 144 -5.73 -3.17 3.35
C TYR A 144 -5.08 -2.28 4.41
N VAL A 145 -3.77 -2.07 4.27
CA VAL A 145 -2.96 -1.22 5.14
C VAL A 145 -2.16 -0.25 4.29
N THR A 146 -2.32 1.06 4.53
CA THR A 146 -1.54 2.09 3.85
C THR A 146 -0.06 1.97 4.21
N GLN A 147 0.82 2.08 3.22
CA GLN A 147 2.27 1.96 3.39
C GLN A 147 3.00 3.26 3.05
N ASP A 148 2.78 3.82 1.87
CA ASP A 148 3.45 5.03 1.38
C ASP A 148 2.65 5.73 0.28
N VAL A 149 3.10 6.92 -0.12
CA VAL A 149 2.67 7.59 -1.36
C VAL A 149 3.84 7.63 -2.30
N LEU A 150 3.70 6.92 -3.43
CA LEU A 150 4.73 6.81 -4.45
C LEU A 150 4.93 8.15 -5.18
N ARG A 151 6.08 8.35 -5.82
CA ARG A 151 6.39 9.57 -6.57
C ARG A 151 5.44 9.85 -7.73
N ASP A 152 4.85 8.79 -8.29
CA ASP A 152 3.84 8.90 -9.34
C ASP A 152 2.45 9.27 -8.79
N GLY A 153 2.31 9.44 -7.48
CA GLY A 153 1.08 9.88 -6.80
C GLY A 153 0.16 8.74 -6.38
N ARG A 154 0.47 7.49 -6.70
CA ARG A 154 -0.30 6.34 -6.24
C ARG A 154 -0.04 6.06 -4.76
N ILE A 155 -1.07 5.61 -4.07
CA ILE A 155 -0.97 5.09 -2.70
C ILE A 155 -0.47 3.66 -2.78
N LEU A 156 0.64 3.37 -2.11
CA LEU A 156 1.13 2.03 -1.87
C LEU A 156 0.40 1.46 -0.66
N MET A 157 -0.15 0.29 -0.80
CA MET A 157 -0.87 -0.43 0.25
C MET A 157 -0.46 -1.90 0.30
N GLU A 158 -0.64 -2.51 1.44
CA GLU A 158 -0.48 -3.95 1.66
C GLU A 158 -1.86 -4.58 1.79
N ASN A 159 -2.04 -5.79 1.25
CA ASN A 159 -3.21 -6.63 1.48
C ASN A 159 -2.78 -8.09 1.52
N GLY A 160 -2.90 -8.72 2.69
CA GLY A 160 -2.56 -10.12 2.89
C GLY A 160 -1.07 -10.44 2.68
N GLY A 161 -0.20 -9.44 2.85
CA GLY A 161 1.25 -9.57 2.67
C GLY A 161 1.75 -9.26 1.26
N GLU A 162 0.86 -8.99 0.32
CA GLU A 162 1.22 -8.48 -1.02
C GLU A 162 1.09 -6.96 -1.09
N LEU A 163 1.92 -6.33 -1.92
CA LEU A 163 1.91 -4.89 -2.15
C LEU A 163 1.07 -4.53 -3.38
N TYR A 164 0.16 -3.59 -3.20
CA TYR A 164 -0.72 -3.04 -4.24
C TYR A 164 -0.53 -1.54 -4.36
N THR A 165 -0.96 -1.00 -5.48
CA THR A 165 -1.05 0.44 -5.70
C THR A 165 -2.46 0.82 -6.14
N VAL A 166 -2.86 2.05 -5.84
CA VAL A 166 -4.14 2.64 -6.23
C VAL A 166 -4.00 4.16 -6.36
N TYR A 167 -4.68 4.78 -7.31
CA TYR A 167 -4.74 6.25 -7.36
C TYR A 167 -5.61 6.81 -6.23
N PRO A 168 -5.42 8.08 -5.82
CA PRO A 168 -6.18 8.71 -4.74
C PRO A 168 -7.69 8.89 -5.00
N ASP A 169 -8.18 8.55 -6.18
CA ASP A 169 -9.60 8.46 -6.52
C ASP A 169 -10.13 7.03 -6.55
N GLY A 170 -9.29 6.05 -6.21
CA GLY A 170 -9.63 4.62 -6.16
C GLY A 170 -9.48 3.90 -7.49
N THR A 171 -9.07 4.58 -8.57
CA THR A 171 -8.82 3.94 -9.87
C THR A 171 -7.49 3.22 -9.91
N GLY A 172 -7.31 2.36 -10.90
CA GLY A 172 -6.02 1.74 -11.22
C GLY A 172 -5.47 0.84 -10.12
N VAL A 173 -6.34 0.16 -9.34
CA VAL A 173 -5.86 -0.83 -8.37
C VAL A 173 -5.14 -1.95 -9.09
N GLU A 174 -3.90 -2.21 -8.69
CA GLU A 174 -3.08 -3.29 -9.25
C GLU A 174 -2.07 -3.81 -8.21
N SER A 175 -1.68 -5.07 -8.32
CA SER A 175 -0.52 -5.58 -7.58
C SER A 175 0.74 -4.88 -8.06
N LEU A 176 1.57 -4.41 -7.14
CA LEU A 176 2.80 -3.68 -7.49
C LEU A 176 3.72 -4.51 -8.39
N ARG A 177 3.77 -5.83 -8.22
CA ARG A 177 4.62 -6.73 -9.03
C ARG A 177 3.97 -8.07 -9.37
N CYS A 178 2.83 -8.41 -8.78
CA CYS A 178 2.09 -9.64 -9.03
C CYS A 178 2.98 -10.90 -8.98
N ASP A 179 3.83 -11.01 -7.97
CA ASP A 179 4.79 -12.12 -7.85
C ASP A 179 4.37 -13.19 -6.83
N HIS A 180 3.24 -12.96 -6.14
CA HIS A 180 2.66 -13.88 -5.14
C HIS A 180 3.66 -14.38 -4.10
N GLY A 181 4.59 -13.50 -3.73
CA GLY A 181 5.67 -13.81 -2.80
C GLY A 181 5.23 -13.82 -1.33
N PRO A 182 6.18 -13.97 -0.41
CA PRO A 182 5.93 -13.99 1.02
C PRO A 182 5.43 -12.62 1.55
N HIS A 183 4.87 -12.65 2.75
CA HIS A 183 4.34 -11.47 3.42
C HIS A 183 5.37 -10.33 3.54
N ARG A 184 5.00 -9.15 3.05
CA ARG A 184 5.81 -7.92 3.03
C ARG A 184 5.17 -6.86 3.91
N THR A 185 5.98 -6.17 4.69
CA THR A 185 5.52 -5.11 5.61
C THR A 185 6.46 -3.92 5.59
N GLY A 186 5.96 -2.74 5.99
CA GLY A 186 6.77 -1.54 6.14
C GLY A 186 7.36 -1.03 4.83
N ALA A 187 6.63 -1.15 3.74
CA ALA A 187 7.10 -0.75 2.42
C ALA A 187 7.25 0.77 2.31
N ARG A 188 8.38 1.23 1.75
CA ARG A 188 8.68 2.64 1.48
C ARG A 188 9.40 2.80 0.16
N GLN A 189 9.03 3.82 -0.61
CA GLN A 189 9.77 4.19 -1.80
C GLN A 189 10.95 5.10 -1.44
N VAL A 190 12.15 4.72 -1.85
CA VAL A 190 13.38 5.50 -1.66
C VAL A 190 13.72 6.37 -2.87
N ALA A 191 14.75 7.22 -2.72
CA ALA A 191 15.16 8.18 -3.74
C ALA A 191 15.55 7.56 -5.09
N SER A 192 16.00 6.31 -5.14
CA SER A 192 16.25 5.60 -6.41
C SER A 192 14.96 5.23 -7.17
N GLY A 193 13.80 5.25 -6.52
CA GLY A 193 12.54 4.73 -7.04
C GLY A 193 12.26 3.30 -6.60
N ASP A 194 13.21 2.63 -5.97
CA ASP A 194 13.00 1.30 -5.41
C ASP A 194 11.98 1.35 -4.26
N VAL A 195 11.20 0.31 -4.11
CA VAL A 195 10.33 0.10 -2.95
C VAL A 195 11.00 -0.90 -2.03
N ILE A 196 11.42 -0.45 -0.85
CA ILE A 196 12.09 -1.26 0.19
C ILE A 196 11.03 -1.75 1.17
N PHE A 197 11.12 -3.00 1.60
CA PHE A 197 10.20 -3.61 2.57
C PHE A 197 10.91 -4.68 3.41
N SER A 198 10.27 -5.04 4.53
CA SER A 198 10.69 -6.17 5.37
C SER A 198 9.93 -7.43 4.93
N VAL A 199 10.66 -8.54 4.81
CA VAL A 199 10.12 -9.86 4.45
C VAL A 199 10.94 -10.95 5.12
N GLY A 200 10.29 -11.85 5.89
CA GLY A 200 10.98 -12.98 6.53
C GLY A 200 12.16 -12.57 7.42
N GLY A 201 12.08 -11.43 8.12
CA GLY A 201 13.16 -10.91 8.97
C GLY A 201 14.35 -10.34 8.18
N ARG A 202 14.18 -10.00 6.90
CA ARG A 202 15.18 -9.42 6.01
C ARG A 202 14.61 -8.22 5.28
N LEU A 203 15.47 -7.34 4.76
CA LEU A 203 15.09 -6.30 3.81
C LEU A 203 15.19 -6.83 2.38
N ALA A 204 14.22 -6.45 1.56
CA ALA A 204 14.23 -6.69 0.14
C ALA A 204 13.67 -5.48 -0.60
N ARG A 205 13.70 -5.50 -1.93
CA ARG A 205 13.20 -4.41 -2.75
C ARG A 205 12.50 -4.89 -4.01
N PHE A 206 11.61 -4.05 -4.49
CA PHE A 206 11.22 -4.00 -5.89
C PHE A 206 11.89 -2.82 -6.57
N THR A 207 12.51 -3.06 -7.72
CA THR A 207 13.05 -2.00 -8.58
C THR A 207 12.00 -1.53 -9.58
N PRO A 208 12.12 -0.32 -10.17
CA PRO A 208 11.19 0.12 -11.20
C PRO A 208 11.17 -0.80 -12.44
N ALA A 209 12.27 -1.47 -12.74
CA ALA A 209 12.48 -2.22 -13.98
C ALA A 209 12.13 -3.71 -13.90
N LEU A 210 12.13 -4.30 -12.69
CA LEU A 210 11.98 -5.76 -12.53
C LEU A 210 10.65 -6.11 -11.87
N ALA A 211 10.00 -7.17 -12.36
CA ALA A 211 8.76 -7.70 -11.81
C ALA A 211 8.99 -8.58 -10.58
N SER A 212 10.21 -9.06 -10.36
CA SER A 212 10.55 -9.92 -9.24
C SER A 212 11.22 -9.15 -8.10
N GLN A 213 11.08 -9.71 -6.89
CA GLN A 213 11.79 -9.23 -5.72
C GLN A 213 13.30 -9.43 -5.90
N THR A 214 14.09 -8.44 -5.47
CA THR A 214 15.55 -8.53 -5.43
C THR A 214 16.03 -8.28 -4.01
N ASP A 215 17.15 -8.91 -3.68
CA ASP A 215 17.82 -8.69 -2.39
C ASP A 215 18.47 -7.31 -2.32
N VAL A 216 18.58 -6.81 -1.10
CA VAL A 216 19.48 -5.71 -0.74
C VAL A 216 20.54 -6.24 0.22
N ALA A 217 21.65 -5.52 0.37
CA ALA A 217 22.57 -5.80 1.47
C ALA A 217 21.80 -5.83 2.79
N GLN A 218 22.20 -6.71 3.72
CA GLN A 218 21.50 -6.88 4.99
C GLN A 218 22.26 -6.21 6.13
N PRO A 219 21.59 -5.41 6.97
CA PRO A 219 22.18 -4.98 8.23
C PRO A 219 22.31 -6.17 9.19
N GLN A 220 23.25 -6.08 10.14
CA GLN A 220 23.38 -7.10 11.19
C GLN A 220 22.23 -7.01 12.19
N GLY A 221 21.26 -7.90 12.08
CA GLY A 221 20.06 -7.96 12.90
C GLY A 221 18.81 -8.23 12.08
N GLU A 222 17.69 -8.42 12.75
CA GLU A 222 16.38 -8.63 12.13
C GLU A 222 15.69 -7.28 11.97
N PRO A 223 15.43 -6.82 10.74
CA PRO A 223 14.73 -5.56 10.51
C PRO A 223 13.21 -5.70 10.75
N ALA A 224 12.57 -4.61 11.15
CA ALA A 224 11.13 -4.51 11.23
C ALA A 224 10.60 -3.13 10.84
N GLY A 225 9.44 -3.14 10.18
CA GLY A 225 8.73 -1.93 9.79
C GLY A 225 9.44 -1.13 8.70
N PRO A 226 8.95 0.10 8.47
CA PRO A 226 9.49 0.96 7.43
C PRO A 226 10.90 1.44 7.77
N ILE A 227 11.71 1.65 6.74
CA ILE A 227 12.97 2.39 6.83
C ILE A 227 12.72 3.89 6.69
N ALA A 228 13.67 4.74 7.12
CA ALA A 228 13.71 6.15 6.76
C ALA A 228 15.03 6.47 6.06
N GLU A 229 14.94 6.94 4.82
CA GLU A 229 16.12 7.23 3.99
C GLU A 229 16.79 8.54 4.43
N ILE A 230 17.98 8.46 5.04
CA ILE A 230 18.79 9.62 5.42
C ILE A 230 19.45 10.20 4.15
N SER A 231 20.08 9.34 3.37
CA SER A 231 20.66 9.63 2.05
C SER A 231 20.56 8.38 1.18
N GLN A 232 20.97 8.47 -0.07
CA GLN A 232 20.88 7.37 -1.04
C GLN A 232 21.49 6.06 -0.53
N ASP A 233 22.57 6.11 0.25
CA ASP A 233 23.25 4.92 0.78
C ASP A 233 23.06 4.72 2.29
N ARG A 234 22.43 5.66 3.00
CA ARG A 234 22.33 5.64 4.45
C ARG A 234 20.86 5.68 4.91
N TRP A 235 20.45 4.68 5.65
CA TRP A 235 19.07 4.52 6.13
C TRP A 235 19.00 4.45 7.65
N LEU A 236 17.95 5.00 8.23
CA LEU A 236 17.57 4.76 9.63
C LEU A 236 16.65 3.53 9.65
N VAL A 237 17.07 2.48 10.34
CA VAL A 237 16.39 1.17 10.35
C VAL A 237 16.13 0.71 11.79
N ALA A 238 14.98 0.10 12.02
CA ALA A 238 14.70 -0.60 13.26
C ALA A 238 15.23 -2.03 13.17
N LEU A 239 16.11 -2.42 14.08
CA LEU A 239 16.75 -3.74 14.10
C LEU A 239 16.65 -4.39 15.47
N ARG A 240 16.35 -5.68 15.47
CA ARG A 240 16.46 -6.55 16.65
C ARG A 240 17.77 -7.35 16.59
N LYS A 241 18.60 -7.20 17.61
CA LYS A 241 19.85 -7.97 17.78
C LYS A 241 19.67 -8.99 18.89
N ALA A 242 19.85 -10.28 18.58
CA ALA A 242 19.56 -11.37 19.49
C ALA A 242 18.12 -11.24 20.10
N ASN A 243 17.94 -11.53 21.39
CA ASN A 243 16.64 -11.45 22.06
C ASN A 243 16.37 -10.07 22.70
N ARG A 244 16.97 -8.98 22.19
CA ARG A 244 16.75 -7.62 22.70
C ARG A 244 15.56 -6.97 22.01
N PRO A 245 14.93 -5.93 22.59
CA PRO A 245 14.00 -5.08 21.90
C PRO A 245 14.59 -4.48 20.62
N PHE A 246 13.73 -4.06 19.67
CA PHE A 246 14.18 -3.32 18.50
C PHE A 246 14.81 -1.99 18.90
N GLY A 247 15.96 -1.68 18.34
CA GLY A 247 16.61 -0.37 18.44
C GLY A 247 16.72 0.27 17.06
N LEU A 248 16.90 1.58 17.00
CA LEU A 248 17.17 2.32 15.77
C LEU A 248 18.67 2.42 15.52
N TYR A 249 19.04 2.12 14.29
CA TYR A 249 20.41 2.19 13.82
C TYR A 249 20.48 3.00 12.51
N SER A 250 21.52 3.81 12.39
CA SER A 250 21.92 4.38 11.12
C SER A 250 22.77 3.33 10.39
N TRP A 251 22.29 2.88 9.26
CA TRP A 251 22.94 1.86 8.46
C TRP A 251 23.41 2.43 7.12
N THR A 252 24.73 2.44 6.92
CA THR A 252 25.37 2.76 5.64
C THR A 252 25.57 1.46 4.89
N ARG A 253 24.89 1.30 3.74
CA ARG A 253 24.86 0.04 2.97
C ARG A 253 26.21 -0.29 2.36
N GLU A 254 26.87 0.70 1.74
CA GLU A 254 28.24 0.58 1.26
C GLU A 254 29.17 0.49 2.48
N GLY A 255 29.97 -0.58 2.55
CA GLY A 255 30.81 -0.88 3.70
C GLY A 255 30.08 -1.45 4.93
N SER A 256 28.78 -1.65 4.88
CA SER A 256 27.94 -2.29 5.94
C SER A 256 28.12 -1.69 7.34
N ARG A 257 28.40 -0.37 7.44
CA ARG A 257 28.55 0.33 8.74
C ARG A 257 27.18 0.50 9.42
N LEU A 258 27.12 0.10 10.68
CA LEU A 258 25.92 0.14 11.50
C LEU A 258 26.18 0.86 12.83
N ASP A 259 25.69 2.08 12.96
CA ASP A 259 25.86 2.92 14.14
C ASP A 259 24.56 2.94 14.97
N PRO A 260 24.59 2.73 16.30
CA PRO A 260 23.42 2.85 17.14
C PRO A 260 22.96 4.32 17.22
N VAL A 261 21.66 4.54 17.06
CA VAL A 261 21.04 5.88 17.14
C VAL A 261 20.14 5.98 18.36
N GLU A 262 19.27 4.97 18.55
CA GLU A 262 18.33 4.92 19.67
C GLU A 262 18.14 3.49 20.14
N ILE A 263 18.60 3.20 21.36
CA ILE A 263 18.50 1.90 22.00
C ILE A 263 17.79 2.07 23.35
N PRO A 264 16.45 2.14 23.40
CA PRO A 264 15.74 2.37 24.63
C PRO A 264 15.84 1.15 25.57
N ALA A 265 16.00 1.41 26.86
CA ALA A 265 15.98 0.35 27.87
C ALA A 265 14.55 -0.18 28.05
N GLY A 266 14.33 -1.46 27.78
CA GLY A 266 13.04 -2.13 28.05
C GLY A 266 11.88 -1.77 27.11
N ALA A 267 12.14 -1.07 26.00
CA ALA A 267 11.14 -0.75 24.98
C ALA A 267 11.71 -0.97 23.58
N ASN A 268 10.82 -1.07 22.58
CA ASN A 268 11.19 -1.12 21.18
C ASN A 268 11.21 0.29 20.60
N ALA A 269 12.19 0.61 19.76
CA ALA A 269 12.22 1.79 18.91
C ALA A 269 12.01 1.38 17.46
N ILE A 270 10.88 1.78 16.88
CA ILE A 270 10.40 1.34 15.57
C ILE A 270 9.78 2.49 14.78
N GLN A 271 9.44 2.27 13.51
CA GLN A 271 8.74 3.23 12.66
C GLN A 271 9.45 4.60 12.60
N PRO A 272 10.75 4.66 12.24
CA PRO A 272 11.44 5.94 12.14
C PRO A 272 10.86 6.80 11.02
N ALA A 273 10.79 8.12 11.26
CA ALA A 273 10.41 9.13 10.28
C ALA A 273 11.30 10.37 10.41
N LEU A 274 11.95 10.79 9.33
CA LEU A 274 12.78 11.99 9.34
C LEU A 274 11.91 13.25 9.33
N LEU A 275 12.21 14.18 10.24
CA LEU A 275 11.50 15.44 10.33
C LEU A 275 12.18 16.49 9.43
N ARG A 276 11.88 16.43 8.15
CA ARG A 276 12.41 17.34 7.14
C ARG A 276 11.45 17.50 5.95
N PRO A 277 11.54 18.60 5.20
CA PRO A 277 10.81 18.73 3.95
C PRO A 277 11.19 17.64 2.95
N ARG A 278 10.21 17.22 2.15
CA ARG A 278 10.36 16.25 1.07
C ARG A 278 9.61 16.69 -0.18
N SER A 279 10.06 16.25 -1.36
CA SER A 279 9.38 16.53 -2.61
C SER A 279 7.96 15.97 -2.59
N ARG A 280 7.00 16.75 -3.07
CA ARG A 280 5.63 16.25 -3.25
C ARG A 280 5.61 15.26 -4.41
N ALA A 281 4.84 14.19 -4.24
CA ALA A 281 4.51 13.28 -5.32
C ALA A 281 3.66 13.98 -6.40
N LYS A 282 3.54 13.36 -7.57
CA LYS A 282 2.68 13.88 -8.64
C LYS A 282 1.22 13.86 -8.21
N GLN A 283 0.46 14.82 -8.72
CA GLN A 283 -0.99 14.86 -8.62
C GLN A 283 -1.59 14.53 -9.98
N PHE A 284 -2.66 13.75 -9.97
CA PHE A 284 -3.45 13.49 -11.16
C PHE A 284 -4.88 13.96 -10.90
N PRO A 285 -5.46 14.75 -11.80
CA PRO A 285 -6.88 15.08 -11.72
C PRO A 285 -7.68 13.78 -11.89
N SER A 286 -8.72 13.62 -11.06
CA SER A 286 -9.64 12.50 -11.23
C SER A 286 -10.44 12.65 -12.51
N GLY A 287 -10.50 11.57 -13.30
CA GLY A 287 -11.36 11.45 -14.49
C GLY A 287 -12.69 10.76 -14.20
N LEU A 288 -13.03 10.56 -12.92
CA LEU A 288 -14.26 9.87 -12.53
C LEU A 288 -15.50 10.68 -12.86
N VAL A 289 -16.52 9.98 -13.31
CA VAL A 289 -17.89 10.50 -13.46
C VAL A 289 -18.76 9.73 -12.47
N GLU A 290 -18.93 10.28 -11.28
CA GLU A 290 -19.59 9.63 -10.12
C GLU A 290 -21.04 9.15 -10.43
N SER A 291 -21.72 9.78 -11.41
CA SER A 291 -23.04 9.35 -11.85
C SER A 291 -23.06 8.05 -12.66
N ARG A 292 -21.91 7.56 -13.10
CA ARG A 292 -21.79 6.28 -13.78
C ARG A 292 -21.74 5.14 -12.76
N THR A 293 -22.23 3.97 -13.16
CA THR A 293 -22.28 2.78 -12.31
C THR A 293 -21.37 1.66 -12.77
N ASN A 294 -20.63 1.90 -13.86
CA ASN A 294 -19.82 0.90 -14.54
C ASN A 294 -18.45 1.47 -14.92
N GLY A 295 -17.46 0.59 -15.06
CA GLY A 295 -16.16 0.83 -15.68
C GLY A 295 -15.93 -0.10 -16.86
N ASN A 296 -14.99 0.23 -17.73
CA ASN A 296 -14.64 -0.57 -18.91
C ASN A 296 -13.22 -1.14 -18.78
N LEU A 297 -13.07 -2.43 -19.05
CA LEU A 297 -11.81 -3.15 -18.98
C LEU A 297 -11.45 -3.71 -20.36
N LEU A 298 -10.38 -3.20 -20.94
CA LEU A 298 -9.74 -3.74 -22.14
C LEU A 298 -8.52 -4.55 -21.74
N CYS A 299 -8.46 -5.81 -22.15
CA CYS A 299 -7.26 -6.64 -22.09
C CYS A 299 -6.65 -6.76 -23.48
N LEU A 300 -5.35 -6.52 -23.61
CA LEU A 300 -4.66 -6.57 -24.91
C LEU A 300 -4.33 -8.00 -25.34
N ASP A 301 -3.90 -8.86 -24.42
CA ASP A 301 -3.69 -10.29 -24.64
C ASP A 301 -3.78 -11.06 -23.31
N ALA A 302 -4.91 -11.72 -23.07
CA ALA A 302 -5.15 -12.51 -21.87
C ALA A 302 -4.15 -13.67 -21.67
N ARG A 303 -3.45 -14.11 -22.72
CA ARG A 303 -2.45 -15.19 -22.68
C ARG A 303 -1.07 -14.71 -22.26
N ALA A 304 -0.81 -13.38 -22.37
CA ALA A 304 0.48 -12.80 -22.00
C ALA A 304 0.68 -12.90 -20.47
N THR A 305 1.76 -13.56 -20.06
CA THR A 305 2.10 -13.79 -18.64
C THR A 305 3.61 -13.88 -18.47
N LYS A 306 4.11 -13.47 -17.29
CA LYS A 306 5.49 -13.71 -16.84
C LYS A 306 5.65 -15.04 -16.09
N ASP A 307 4.54 -15.63 -15.67
CA ASP A 307 4.49 -16.91 -14.97
C ASP A 307 4.61 -18.09 -15.97
N GLN A 308 4.28 -19.28 -15.49
CA GLN A 308 4.19 -20.49 -16.34
C GLN A 308 3.29 -20.20 -17.55
N PRO A 309 3.74 -20.47 -18.78
CA PRO A 309 2.94 -20.27 -19.98
C PRO A 309 1.58 -20.98 -19.88
N ILE A 310 0.53 -20.33 -20.38
CA ILE A 310 -0.77 -20.97 -20.55
C ILE A 310 -0.65 -21.88 -21.78
N THR A 311 -0.66 -23.18 -21.56
CA THR A 311 -0.47 -24.18 -22.63
C THR A 311 -1.76 -24.51 -23.39
N GLU A 312 -2.92 -24.29 -22.74
CA GLU A 312 -4.23 -24.51 -23.35
C GLU A 312 -4.72 -23.24 -24.05
N ALA A 313 -5.51 -23.43 -25.12
CA ALA A 313 -6.10 -22.29 -25.82
C ALA A 313 -7.12 -21.58 -24.94
N VAL A 314 -6.90 -20.30 -24.69
CA VAL A 314 -7.87 -19.40 -24.02
C VAL A 314 -8.90 -18.97 -25.05
N THR A 315 -10.17 -19.30 -24.82
CA THR A 315 -11.28 -19.00 -25.72
C THR A 315 -12.30 -18.04 -25.15
N ALA A 316 -12.38 -17.92 -23.82
CA ALA A 316 -13.32 -17.02 -23.17
C ALA A 316 -12.77 -16.49 -21.85
N VAL A 317 -13.36 -15.38 -21.42
CA VAL A 317 -13.18 -14.78 -20.08
C VAL A 317 -14.52 -14.80 -19.35
N GLN A 318 -14.49 -15.14 -18.05
CA GLN A 318 -15.62 -14.96 -17.13
C GLN A 318 -15.25 -13.93 -16.07
N VAL A 319 -16.22 -13.10 -15.71
CA VAL A 319 -16.07 -12.11 -14.64
C VAL A 319 -17.06 -12.42 -13.53
N TYR A 320 -16.55 -12.42 -12.31
CA TYR A 320 -17.29 -12.68 -11.08
C TYR A 320 -17.31 -11.45 -10.20
N THR A 321 -18.36 -11.33 -9.41
CA THR A 321 -18.46 -10.43 -8.24
C THR A 321 -18.76 -11.23 -6.98
N ARG A 322 -18.97 -10.54 -5.85
CA ARG A 322 -19.45 -11.15 -4.61
C ARG A 322 -20.82 -10.63 -4.26
N ASP A 323 -21.69 -11.50 -3.79
CA ASP A 323 -22.97 -11.13 -3.21
C ASP A 323 -22.82 -10.63 -1.75
N ALA A 324 -23.92 -10.27 -1.12
CA ALA A 324 -23.95 -9.79 0.26
C ALA A 324 -23.49 -10.84 1.29
N ALA A 325 -23.60 -12.14 0.96
CA ALA A 325 -23.12 -13.24 1.78
C ALA A 325 -21.61 -13.53 1.55
N GLY A 326 -21.00 -12.87 0.57
CA GLY A 326 -19.59 -13.04 0.21
C GLY A 326 -19.33 -14.17 -0.77
N ALA A 327 -20.37 -14.81 -1.31
CA ALA A 327 -20.21 -15.87 -2.34
C ALA A 327 -19.90 -15.25 -3.71
N ALA A 328 -19.09 -15.97 -4.50
CA ALA A 328 -18.78 -15.57 -5.86
C ALA A 328 -19.99 -15.76 -6.76
N VAL A 329 -20.37 -14.72 -7.52
CA VAL A 329 -21.50 -14.71 -8.46
C VAL A 329 -21.00 -14.32 -9.83
N LEU A 330 -21.33 -15.11 -10.86
CA LEU A 330 -20.97 -14.83 -12.23
C LEU A 330 -21.73 -13.60 -12.75
N LEU A 331 -20.99 -12.59 -13.24
CA LEU A 331 -21.54 -11.42 -13.91
C LEU A 331 -21.81 -11.68 -15.40
N GLY A 332 -20.98 -12.49 -16.03
CA GLY A 332 -21.12 -12.85 -17.43
C GLY A 332 -19.82 -13.43 -18.03
N ARG A 333 -19.90 -13.71 -19.32
CA ARG A 333 -18.83 -14.31 -20.11
C ARG A 333 -18.71 -13.56 -21.44
N GLN A 334 -17.46 -13.41 -21.93
CA GLN A 334 -17.16 -12.92 -23.28
C GLN A 334 -16.15 -13.87 -23.95
N ASP A 335 -16.29 -14.10 -25.25
CA ASP A 335 -15.28 -14.78 -26.02
C ASP A 335 -14.05 -13.90 -26.23
N VAL A 336 -12.87 -14.50 -26.13
CA VAL A 336 -11.59 -13.84 -26.33
C VAL A 336 -11.29 -13.83 -27.84
N ALA A 337 -10.82 -12.71 -28.37
CA ALA A 337 -10.45 -12.57 -29.78
C ALA A 337 -9.21 -13.41 -30.13
N GLY A 338 -8.93 -13.60 -31.43
CA GLY A 338 -7.82 -14.43 -31.90
C GLY A 338 -6.44 -13.98 -31.40
N ASP A 339 -6.26 -12.68 -31.17
CA ASP A 339 -5.05 -12.11 -30.61
C ASP A 339 -4.99 -12.14 -29.07
N GLY A 340 -5.98 -12.72 -28.40
CA GLY A 340 -6.08 -12.78 -26.93
C GLY A 340 -6.77 -11.58 -26.30
N SER A 341 -7.23 -10.60 -27.09
CA SER A 341 -7.88 -9.41 -26.56
C SER A 341 -9.35 -9.64 -26.20
N PHE A 342 -9.83 -8.89 -25.18
CA PHE A 342 -11.25 -8.78 -24.83
C PHE A 342 -11.57 -7.39 -24.29
N TYR A 343 -12.84 -6.97 -24.40
CA TYR A 343 -13.29 -5.65 -23.95
C TYR A 343 -14.66 -5.76 -23.31
N VAL A 344 -14.69 -5.54 -21.97
CA VAL A 344 -15.89 -5.73 -21.14
C VAL A 344 -16.23 -4.48 -20.34
N GLN A 345 -17.53 -4.29 -20.10
CA GLN A 345 -18.05 -3.34 -19.13
C GLN A 345 -18.53 -4.11 -17.89
N VAL A 346 -18.07 -3.67 -16.71
CA VAL A 346 -18.32 -4.31 -15.42
C VAL A 346 -18.88 -3.29 -14.42
N PRO A 347 -19.62 -3.72 -13.37
CA PRO A 347 -20.12 -2.81 -12.35
C PRO A 347 -18.96 -2.15 -11.58
N ALA A 348 -19.12 -0.85 -11.30
CA ALA A 348 -18.19 -0.09 -10.49
C ALA A 348 -18.40 -0.35 -8.99
N ASP A 349 -17.35 -0.10 -8.19
CA ASP A 349 -17.36 -0.17 -6.71
C ASP A 349 -17.80 -1.53 -6.17
N LYS A 350 -17.50 -2.59 -6.93
CA LYS A 350 -17.77 -3.97 -6.57
C LYS A 350 -16.49 -4.78 -6.65
N PRO A 351 -16.33 -5.81 -5.78
CA PRO A 351 -15.23 -6.77 -5.96
C PRO A 351 -15.41 -7.54 -7.26
N LEU A 352 -14.35 -7.62 -8.05
CA LEU A 352 -14.31 -8.30 -9.35
C LEU A 352 -13.20 -9.35 -9.34
N ARG A 353 -13.44 -10.46 -10.02
CA ARG A 353 -12.42 -11.51 -10.28
C ARG A 353 -12.61 -12.06 -11.70
N ILE A 354 -11.49 -12.32 -12.37
CA ILE A 354 -11.45 -12.82 -13.75
C ILE A 354 -10.99 -14.27 -13.75
N GLU A 355 -11.62 -15.07 -14.60
CA GLU A 355 -11.19 -16.43 -14.95
C GLU A 355 -11.12 -16.59 -16.46
N LEU A 356 -10.03 -17.20 -16.95
CA LEU A 356 -9.84 -17.54 -18.36
C LEU A 356 -10.22 -18.99 -18.59
N LEU A 357 -10.94 -19.26 -19.67
CA LEU A 357 -11.49 -20.57 -19.98
C LEU A 357 -10.94 -21.12 -21.29
N ASN A 358 -10.81 -22.45 -21.37
CA ASN A 358 -10.59 -23.17 -22.61
C ASN A 358 -11.92 -23.43 -23.37
N ALA A 359 -11.84 -24.08 -24.53
CA ALA A 359 -13.01 -24.39 -25.36
C ALA A 359 -14.01 -25.34 -24.69
N ALA A 360 -13.57 -26.17 -23.75
CA ALA A 360 -14.43 -27.05 -22.96
C ALA A 360 -15.12 -26.32 -21.78
N GLY A 361 -14.81 -25.00 -21.55
CA GLY A 361 -15.34 -24.23 -20.45
C GLY A 361 -14.61 -24.46 -19.13
N HIS A 362 -13.49 -25.15 -19.11
CA HIS A 362 -12.68 -25.32 -17.92
C HIS A 362 -11.79 -24.08 -17.68
N THR A 363 -11.63 -23.69 -16.41
CA THR A 363 -10.74 -22.59 -16.02
C THR A 363 -9.28 -23.01 -16.21
N VAL A 364 -8.58 -22.32 -17.10
CA VAL A 364 -7.14 -22.50 -17.36
C VAL A 364 -6.29 -21.55 -16.53
N ARG A 365 -6.87 -20.41 -16.13
CA ARG A 365 -6.26 -19.46 -15.20
C ARG A 365 -7.34 -18.65 -14.49
N ALA A 366 -7.13 -18.38 -13.21
CA ALA A 366 -7.98 -17.49 -12.41
C ALA A 366 -7.12 -16.42 -11.73
N GLU A 367 -7.63 -15.20 -11.64
CA GLU A 367 -7.08 -14.18 -10.77
C GLU A 367 -7.20 -14.64 -9.32
N ARG A 368 -6.12 -14.52 -8.54
CA ARG A 368 -6.12 -14.93 -7.12
C ARG A 368 -6.77 -13.90 -6.23
N ALA A 369 -6.55 -12.61 -6.53
CA ALA A 369 -7.07 -11.51 -5.77
C ALA A 369 -8.37 -10.95 -6.36
N TRP A 370 -9.17 -10.32 -5.49
CA TRP A 370 -10.27 -9.49 -5.92
C TRP A 370 -9.74 -8.08 -6.18
N PHE A 371 -10.16 -7.48 -7.30
CA PHE A 371 -9.91 -6.08 -7.64
C PHE A 371 -11.24 -5.32 -7.78
N TRP A 372 -11.23 -4.09 -8.18
CA TRP A 372 -12.42 -3.29 -8.47
C TRP A 372 -12.16 -2.33 -9.61
N MET A 373 -13.24 -1.78 -10.15
CA MET A 373 -13.25 -0.65 -11.08
C MET A 373 -14.03 0.49 -10.44
N ARG A 374 -13.63 1.72 -10.74
CA ARG A 374 -14.38 2.91 -10.28
C ARG A 374 -15.38 3.36 -11.37
N PRO A 375 -16.39 4.22 -11.00
CA PRO A 375 -17.31 4.81 -11.96
C PRO A 375 -16.61 5.46 -13.14
N SER A 376 -16.97 5.11 -14.37
CA SER A 376 -16.38 5.57 -15.64
C SER A 376 -14.91 5.21 -15.86
N GLU A 377 -14.27 4.47 -15.00
CA GLU A 377 -12.86 4.06 -15.20
C GLU A 377 -12.68 3.32 -16.51
N GLN A 378 -11.63 3.71 -17.25
CA GLN A 378 -11.17 3.02 -18.45
C GLN A 378 -9.84 2.36 -18.13
N ARG A 379 -9.83 1.05 -17.94
CA ARG A 379 -8.61 0.29 -17.60
C ARG A 379 -8.14 -0.50 -18.79
N ILE A 380 -6.83 -0.47 -19.03
CA ILE A 380 -6.16 -1.31 -20.02
C ILE A 380 -5.21 -2.24 -19.29
N CYS A 381 -5.44 -3.56 -19.43
CA CYS A 381 -4.52 -4.59 -18.97
C CYS A 381 -3.68 -5.08 -20.16
N VAL A 382 -2.36 -5.12 -19.98
CA VAL A 382 -1.43 -5.62 -21.03
C VAL A 382 -1.55 -7.12 -21.19
N GLY A 383 -1.85 -7.85 -20.11
CA GLY A 383 -2.06 -9.29 -20.05
C GLY A 383 -2.26 -9.76 -18.62
N CYS A 384 -2.39 -11.08 -18.43
CA CYS A 384 -2.42 -11.70 -17.11
C CYS A 384 -0.99 -11.83 -16.57
N HIS A 385 -0.70 -11.16 -15.47
CA HIS A 385 0.62 -11.24 -14.79
C HIS A 385 1.80 -10.83 -15.67
N THR A 386 1.66 -9.78 -16.49
CA THR A 386 2.80 -9.16 -17.16
C THR A 386 3.54 -8.22 -16.21
N GLY A 387 4.86 -8.30 -16.22
CA GLY A 387 5.70 -7.40 -15.42
C GLY A 387 6.09 -6.13 -16.19
N PRO A 388 6.75 -5.16 -15.52
CA PRO A 388 7.20 -3.93 -16.14
C PRO A 388 8.29 -4.13 -17.22
N GLU A 389 8.89 -5.32 -17.31
CA GLU A 389 9.90 -5.67 -18.31
C GLU A 389 9.32 -5.84 -19.72
N ARG A 390 8.00 -5.97 -19.83
CA ARG A 390 7.34 -6.19 -21.12
C ARG A 390 6.47 -5.01 -21.50
N SER A 391 6.71 -4.49 -22.70
CA SER A 391 5.79 -3.58 -23.35
C SER A 391 4.80 -4.35 -24.24
N PRO A 392 3.54 -3.91 -24.35
CA PRO A 392 2.60 -4.50 -25.29
C PRO A 392 3.08 -4.31 -26.72
N GLU A 393 2.66 -5.20 -27.62
CA GLU A 393 2.84 -5.00 -29.06
C GLU A 393 2.12 -3.74 -29.52
N ASN A 394 2.75 -3.01 -30.43
CA ASN A 394 2.16 -1.81 -31.05
C ASN A 394 1.17 -2.22 -32.15
N LYS A 395 -0.01 -2.67 -31.75
CA LYS A 395 -1.11 -3.05 -32.66
C LYS A 395 -2.46 -2.63 -32.09
N VAL A 396 -3.46 -2.48 -32.94
CA VAL A 396 -4.84 -2.32 -32.51
C VAL A 396 -5.38 -3.69 -32.07
N PRO A 397 -5.90 -3.85 -30.86
CA PRO A 397 -6.48 -5.10 -30.41
C PRO A 397 -7.64 -5.56 -31.30
N GLU A 398 -7.67 -6.85 -31.66
CA GLU A 398 -8.69 -7.39 -32.57
C GLU A 398 -10.11 -7.17 -32.06
N VAL A 399 -10.32 -7.22 -30.74
CA VAL A 399 -11.64 -6.95 -30.15
C VAL A 399 -12.15 -5.55 -30.50
N LEU A 400 -11.28 -4.54 -30.59
CA LEU A 400 -11.67 -3.17 -30.95
C LEU A 400 -11.90 -3.02 -32.47
N LEU A 401 -11.31 -3.87 -33.31
CA LEU A 401 -11.63 -3.93 -34.74
C LEU A 401 -13.02 -4.50 -34.99
N ARG A 402 -13.51 -5.37 -34.09
CA ARG A 402 -14.86 -5.93 -34.14
C ARG A 402 -15.91 -4.98 -33.58
N SER A 403 -15.63 -4.38 -32.41
CA SER A 403 -16.53 -3.42 -31.75
C SER A 403 -15.76 -2.50 -30.82
N ILE A 404 -16.04 -1.20 -30.89
CA ILE A 404 -15.59 -0.21 -29.91
C ILE A 404 -16.50 -0.12 -28.67
N VAL A 405 -17.60 -0.88 -28.66
CA VAL A 405 -18.54 -0.96 -27.53
C VAL A 405 -18.21 -2.20 -26.73
N PRO A 406 -17.93 -2.06 -25.41
CA PRO A 406 -17.63 -3.21 -24.57
C PRO A 406 -18.83 -4.12 -24.38
N GLU A 407 -18.59 -5.43 -24.25
CA GLU A 407 -19.60 -6.40 -23.84
C GLU A 407 -20.02 -6.14 -22.38
N LYS A 408 -21.31 -6.09 -22.13
CA LYS A 408 -21.86 -5.77 -20.81
C LYS A 408 -21.92 -7.02 -19.92
N LEU A 409 -21.04 -7.12 -18.95
CA LEU A 409 -21.02 -8.17 -17.94
C LEU A 409 -21.48 -7.60 -16.58
N LEU A 410 -22.78 -7.35 -16.47
CA LEU A 410 -23.37 -6.64 -15.32
C LEU A 410 -24.18 -7.57 -14.37
N GLY A 411 -24.18 -8.88 -14.66
CA GLY A 411 -25.05 -9.86 -13.98
C GLY A 411 -26.45 -9.84 -14.54
N ALA A 412 -27.25 -10.86 -14.19
CA ALA A 412 -28.67 -10.87 -14.54
C ALA A 412 -29.37 -9.72 -13.79
N THR A 413 -29.99 -8.82 -14.51
CA THR A 413 -30.97 -7.87 -13.91
C THR A 413 -32.10 -8.74 -13.36
N LYS A 414 -32.24 -8.77 -12.02
CA LYS A 414 -33.43 -9.35 -11.37
C LYS A 414 -34.63 -8.43 -11.58
#